data_1a3d3ffa5d4e853191d468060107f197
#
_entry.id   1a3d3ffa5d4e853191d468060107f197
#
_cell.length_a   1.000
_cell.length_b   1.000
_cell.length_c   1.000
_cell.angle_alpha   90.00
_cell.angle_beta   90.00
_cell.angle_gamma   90.00
#
_symmetry.space_group_name_H-M   'P 1'
#
loop_
_entity.id
_entity.type
_entity.pdbx_description
1 polymer ?
#
loop_
_entity_poly.entity_id
_entity_poly.type
_entity_poly.pdbx_seq_one_letter_code
_entity_poly.pdbx_strand_id
1 'polypeptide(L)'
;FFKIENLTALRELALRRAAQTVDDQLLSHLRERGVSGPWAASERILVLVGGDAMTGSLVRTGRRMSDMMMDAPWSVAHVERPSGSRTDARSTGRLSEGFKLAEQLGGRPVTISGDDVVRAVLDHAHRNNVTQIVIGKTRGGRFAEWTGRALATELLRKAQGVAVHIVTEGDLYLSLIHISE
;
A
#
# COMPACT_ATOMS: atom_id res chain seq x y z
N PHE A 1 19.26 -24.95 -25.59
CA PHE A 1 18.92 -23.54 -25.78
C PHE A 1 18.75 -22.74 -24.47
N PHE A 2 19.10 -23.30 -23.31
CA PHE A 2 19.13 -22.56 -22.06
C PHE A 2 20.51 -21.93 -21.89
N LYS A 3 20.58 -20.59 -22.02
CA LYS A 3 21.81 -19.87 -21.64
C LYS A 3 21.98 -19.97 -20.13
N ILE A 4 23.22 -20.12 -19.66
CA ILE A 4 23.56 -20.21 -18.23
C ILE A 4 23.00 -19.02 -17.44
N GLU A 5 22.98 -17.84 -18.04
CA GLU A 5 22.39 -16.61 -17.50
C GLU A 5 20.89 -16.76 -17.18
N ASN A 6 20.13 -17.40 -18.08
CA ASN A 6 18.70 -17.64 -17.89
C ASN A 6 18.45 -18.65 -16.75
N LEU A 7 19.31 -19.67 -16.62
CA LEU A 7 19.21 -20.65 -15.53
C LEU A 7 19.52 -20.00 -14.18
N THR A 8 20.50 -19.10 -14.12
CA THR A 8 20.83 -18.35 -12.91
C THR A 8 19.65 -17.42 -12.50
N ALA A 9 19.07 -16.70 -13.47
CA ALA A 9 17.90 -15.86 -13.23
C ALA A 9 16.69 -16.67 -12.77
N LEU A 10 16.41 -17.82 -13.40
CA LEU A 10 15.32 -18.72 -13.00
C LEU A 10 15.54 -19.29 -11.59
N ARG A 11 16.77 -19.66 -11.25
CA ARG A 11 17.12 -20.13 -9.91
C ARG A 11 16.86 -19.05 -8.86
N GLU A 12 17.28 -17.83 -9.12
CA GLU A 12 17.07 -16.70 -8.22
C GLU A 12 15.58 -16.40 -8.03
N LEU A 13 14.80 -16.38 -9.12
CA LEU A 13 13.35 -16.22 -9.07
C LEU A 13 12.67 -17.35 -8.27
N ALA A 14 13.10 -18.59 -8.48
CA ALA A 14 12.57 -19.74 -7.75
C ALA A 14 12.89 -19.67 -6.25
N LEU A 15 14.12 -19.29 -5.88
CA LEU A 15 14.51 -19.10 -4.49
C LEU A 15 13.72 -17.98 -3.81
N ARG A 16 13.56 -16.85 -4.52
CA ARG A 16 12.76 -15.72 -4.04
C ARG A 16 11.29 -16.12 -3.83
N ARG A 17 10.72 -16.87 -4.78
CA ARG A 17 9.35 -17.38 -4.68
C ARG A 17 9.18 -18.36 -3.53
N ALA A 18 10.15 -19.26 -3.33
CA ALA A 18 10.14 -20.19 -2.20
C ALA A 18 10.22 -19.45 -0.86
N ALA A 19 11.08 -18.44 -0.72
CA ALA A 19 11.16 -17.61 0.47
C ALA A 19 9.83 -16.91 0.77
N GLN A 20 9.17 -16.30 -0.24
CA GLN A 20 7.85 -15.68 -0.06
C GLN A 20 6.79 -16.69 0.40
N THR A 21 6.81 -17.90 -0.14
CA THR A 21 5.86 -18.96 0.26
C THR A 21 6.07 -19.39 1.71
N VAL A 22 7.32 -19.50 2.15
CA VAL A 22 7.68 -19.84 3.56
C VAL A 22 7.23 -18.72 4.49
N ASP A 23 7.42 -17.45 4.11
CA ASP A 23 6.96 -16.29 4.89
C ASP A 23 5.44 -16.31 5.05
N ASP A 24 4.69 -16.59 3.97
CA ASP A 24 3.22 -16.66 4.02
C ASP A 24 2.73 -17.84 4.90
N GLN A 25 3.41 -18.97 4.84
CA GLN A 25 3.12 -20.11 5.73
C GLN A 25 3.44 -19.80 7.20
N LEU A 26 4.58 -19.15 7.46
CA LEU A 26 4.95 -18.71 8.80
C LEU A 26 3.91 -17.73 9.37
N LEU A 27 3.49 -16.77 8.59
CA LEU A 27 2.46 -15.81 8.99
C LEU A 27 1.11 -16.47 9.28
N SER A 28 0.71 -17.48 8.49
CA SER A 28 -0.51 -18.25 8.78
C SER A 28 -0.40 -19.02 10.08
N HIS A 29 0.73 -19.67 10.35
CA HIS A 29 0.98 -20.38 11.59
C HIS A 29 1.02 -19.48 12.83
N LEU A 30 1.62 -18.28 12.71
CA LEU A 30 1.65 -17.30 13.79
C LEU A 30 0.24 -16.76 14.10
N ARG A 31 -0.59 -16.54 13.08
CA ARG A 31 -1.99 -16.14 13.24
C ARG A 31 -2.82 -17.20 13.98
N GLU A 32 -2.65 -18.47 13.63
CA GLU A 32 -3.32 -19.61 14.28
C GLU A 32 -2.96 -19.71 15.77
N ARG A 33 -1.75 -19.28 16.15
CA ARG A 33 -1.26 -19.26 17.52
C ARG A 33 -1.54 -17.96 18.28
N GLY A 34 -2.29 -17.02 17.67
CA GLY A 34 -2.68 -15.76 18.31
C GLY A 34 -1.50 -14.80 18.56
N VAL A 35 -0.37 -15.01 17.89
CA VAL A 35 0.78 -14.11 18.00
C VAL A 35 0.57 -12.98 17.02
N SER A 36 0.21 -11.80 17.53
CA SER A 36 0.01 -10.57 16.75
C SER A 36 1.26 -9.70 16.79
N GLY A 37 1.64 -9.14 15.65
CA GLY A 37 2.69 -8.13 15.56
C GLY A 37 3.35 -8.13 14.18
N PRO A 38 3.94 -6.99 13.76
CA PRO A 38 4.74 -6.95 12.55
C PRO A 38 6.04 -7.72 12.77
N TRP A 39 6.10 -8.93 12.28
CA TRP A 39 7.32 -9.71 12.22
C TRP A 39 8.04 -9.35 10.93
N ALA A 40 9.12 -8.59 11.04
CA ALA A 40 9.87 -8.09 9.90
C ALA A 40 10.73 -9.18 9.22
N ALA A 41 10.10 -10.23 8.71
CA ALA A 41 10.79 -11.18 7.83
C ALA A 41 10.85 -10.63 6.39
N SER A 42 9.85 -9.84 5.95
CA SER A 42 9.81 -9.15 4.66
C SER A 42 8.94 -7.90 4.73
N GLU A 43 9.29 -6.91 3.93
CA GLU A 43 8.49 -5.68 3.81
C GLU A 43 7.14 -5.98 3.15
N ARG A 44 6.08 -5.32 3.64
CA ARG A 44 4.74 -5.36 3.04
C ARG A 44 4.13 -3.97 3.00
N ILE A 45 3.67 -3.57 1.83
CA ILE A 45 3.23 -2.21 1.56
C ILE A 45 1.71 -2.16 1.44
N LEU A 46 1.09 -1.21 2.14
CA LEU A 46 -0.32 -0.87 2.04
C LEU A 46 -0.48 0.56 1.53
N VAL A 47 -1.06 0.74 0.36
CA VAL A 47 -1.35 2.04 -0.24
C VAL A 47 -2.81 2.38 0.01
N LEU A 48 -3.09 3.48 0.72
CA LEU A 48 -4.45 3.93 0.98
C LEU A 48 -4.92 4.90 -0.10
N VAL A 49 -6.08 4.63 -0.68
CA VAL A 49 -6.69 5.45 -1.74
C VAL A 49 -8.11 5.87 -1.37
N GLY A 50 -8.46 7.13 -1.67
CA GLY A 50 -9.75 7.70 -1.36
C GLY A 50 -10.67 7.91 -2.57
N GLY A 51 -10.27 7.52 -3.79
CA GLY A 51 -11.01 7.84 -5.02
C GLY A 51 -10.87 9.31 -5.45
N ASP A 52 -9.83 9.98 -5.00
CA ASP A 52 -9.48 11.36 -5.37
C ASP A 52 -8.52 11.40 -6.58
N ALA A 53 -8.05 12.60 -6.93
CA ALA A 53 -7.13 12.80 -8.06
C ALA A 53 -5.77 12.12 -7.86
N MET A 54 -5.36 11.87 -6.61
CA MET A 54 -4.07 11.23 -6.29
C MET A 54 -4.09 9.71 -6.43
N THR A 55 -5.27 9.07 -6.54
CA THR A 55 -5.41 7.61 -6.56
C THR A 55 -4.43 6.94 -7.52
N GLY A 56 -4.38 7.36 -8.77
CA GLY A 56 -3.45 6.78 -9.75
C GLY A 56 -1.97 7.03 -9.44
N SER A 57 -1.64 8.18 -8.88
CA SER A 57 -0.26 8.52 -8.47
C SER A 57 0.18 7.67 -7.29
N LEU A 58 -0.68 7.48 -6.30
CA LEU A 58 -0.42 6.63 -5.12
C LEU A 58 -0.19 5.17 -5.52
N VAL A 59 -1.01 4.64 -6.44
CA VAL A 59 -0.84 3.27 -6.96
C VAL A 59 0.54 3.10 -7.62
N ARG A 60 0.96 4.05 -8.45
CA ARG A 60 2.30 4.01 -9.07
C ARG A 60 3.42 4.16 -8.04
N THR A 61 3.20 4.95 -6.98
CA THR A 61 4.15 5.07 -5.87
C THR A 61 4.28 3.74 -5.13
N GLY A 62 3.17 3.04 -4.86
CA GLY A 62 3.20 1.71 -4.26
C GLY A 62 4.03 0.72 -5.09
N ARG A 63 3.86 0.71 -6.43
CA ARG A 63 4.67 -0.14 -7.31
C ARG A 63 6.16 0.22 -7.22
N ARG A 64 6.52 1.51 -7.31
CA ARG A 64 7.92 1.93 -7.19
C ARG A 64 8.54 1.55 -5.85
N MET A 65 7.80 1.68 -4.75
CA MET A 65 8.27 1.25 -3.44
C MET A 65 8.45 -0.26 -3.36
N SER A 66 7.54 -1.04 -3.95
CA SER A 66 7.68 -2.49 -4.07
C SER A 66 8.98 -2.86 -4.80
N ASP A 67 9.26 -2.21 -5.95
CA ASP A 67 10.49 -2.42 -6.71
C ASP A 67 11.75 -2.07 -5.89
N MET A 68 11.73 -0.95 -5.17
CA MET A 68 12.85 -0.52 -4.30
C MET A 68 13.08 -1.46 -3.11
N MET A 69 12.04 -2.17 -2.67
CA MET A 69 12.07 -3.11 -1.55
C MET A 69 12.10 -4.58 -2.04
N MET A 70 12.81 -4.85 -3.13
CA MET A 70 13.02 -6.19 -3.70
C MET A 70 11.72 -6.92 -4.06
N ASP A 71 10.82 -6.25 -4.78
CA ASP A 71 9.48 -6.74 -5.13
C ASP A 71 8.63 -7.11 -3.91
N ALA A 72 8.71 -6.30 -2.85
CA ALA A 72 7.90 -6.48 -1.66
C ALA A 72 6.41 -6.60 -2.02
N PRO A 73 5.66 -7.54 -1.44
CA PRO A 73 4.22 -7.66 -1.64
C PRO A 73 3.51 -6.35 -1.28
N TRP A 74 2.60 -5.90 -2.14
CA TRP A 74 1.90 -4.65 -1.92
C TRP A 74 0.42 -4.75 -2.26
N SER A 75 -0.37 -3.94 -1.56
CA SER A 75 -1.82 -3.86 -1.75
C SER A 75 -2.28 -2.41 -1.80
N VAL A 76 -3.40 -2.19 -2.50
CA VAL A 76 -4.09 -0.89 -2.57
C VAL A 76 -5.41 -1.03 -1.85
N ALA A 77 -5.59 -0.27 -0.79
CA ALA A 77 -6.75 -0.36 0.06
C ALA A 77 -7.63 0.90 -0.01
N HIS A 78 -8.93 0.68 -0.03
CA HIS A 78 -9.95 1.69 0.22
C HIS A 78 -10.72 1.33 1.49
N VAL A 79 -11.00 2.31 2.34
CA VAL A 79 -11.83 2.10 3.53
C VAL A 79 -13.25 2.51 3.23
N GLU A 80 -14.15 1.51 3.26
CA GLU A 80 -15.59 1.69 3.11
C GLU A 80 -16.24 1.84 4.49
N ARG A 81 -17.05 2.89 4.67
CA ARG A 81 -17.78 3.14 5.90
C ARG A 81 -19.22 2.69 5.76
N PRO A 82 -19.69 1.73 6.60
CA PRO A 82 -21.09 1.27 6.57
C PRO A 82 -22.09 2.39 6.84
N SER A 83 -21.77 3.31 7.75
CA SER A 83 -22.62 4.46 8.11
C SER A 83 -22.46 5.66 7.19
N GLY A 84 -21.78 5.50 6.07
CA GLY A 84 -21.13 6.60 5.44
C GLY A 84 -21.84 7.34 4.35
N SER A 85 -21.27 8.44 4.09
CA SER A 85 -21.43 9.36 2.99
C SER A 85 -21.43 8.62 1.65
N ARG A 86 -22.48 8.82 0.86
CA ARG A 86 -22.54 8.33 -0.53
C ARG A 86 -21.30 8.77 -1.27
N THR A 87 -20.48 7.80 -1.65
CA THR A 87 -19.35 8.04 -2.56
C THR A 87 -19.95 8.54 -3.88
N ASP A 88 -19.50 9.67 -4.36
CA ASP A 88 -20.00 10.18 -5.65
C ASP A 88 -19.53 9.27 -6.81
N ALA A 89 -20.25 9.28 -7.92
CA ALA A 89 -19.96 8.45 -9.07
C ALA A 89 -18.52 8.66 -9.60
N ARG A 90 -17.99 9.89 -9.47
CA ARG A 90 -16.64 10.24 -9.92
C ARG A 90 -15.57 9.59 -9.04
N SER A 91 -15.74 9.60 -7.71
CA SER A 91 -14.84 8.94 -6.77
C SER A 91 -14.87 7.43 -6.93
N THR A 92 -16.06 6.85 -7.14
CA THR A 92 -16.22 5.41 -7.44
C THR A 92 -15.50 5.03 -8.74
N GLY A 93 -15.62 5.84 -9.80
CA GLY A 93 -14.90 5.60 -11.06
C GLY A 93 -13.38 5.60 -10.87
N ARG A 94 -12.84 6.61 -10.17
CA ARG A 94 -11.39 6.68 -9.88
C ARG A 94 -10.89 5.54 -9.01
N LEU A 95 -11.68 5.07 -8.05
CA LEU A 95 -11.33 3.89 -7.24
C LEU A 95 -11.27 2.64 -8.12
N SER A 96 -12.27 2.43 -8.97
CA SER A 96 -12.29 1.29 -9.90
C SER A 96 -11.09 1.31 -10.85
N GLU A 97 -10.76 2.47 -11.43
CA GLU A 97 -9.57 2.64 -12.26
C GLU A 97 -8.28 2.40 -11.48
N GLY A 98 -8.19 2.90 -10.24
CA GLY A 98 -7.05 2.69 -9.35
C GLY A 98 -6.85 1.23 -9.00
N PHE A 99 -7.90 0.49 -8.73
CA PHE A 99 -7.83 -0.94 -8.45
C PHE A 99 -7.40 -1.75 -9.67
N LYS A 100 -7.95 -1.46 -10.86
CA LYS A 100 -7.49 -2.08 -12.12
C LYS A 100 -6.02 -1.80 -12.40
N LEU A 101 -5.59 -0.55 -12.18
CA LEU A 101 -4.18 -0.17 -12.32
C LEU A 101 -3.29 -0.93 -11.32
N ALA A 102 -3.74 -1.11 -10.08
CA ALA A 102 -3.02 -1.89 -9.08
C ALA A 102 -2.81 -3.34 -9.53
N GLU A 103 -3.87 -4.00 -10.01
CA GLU A 103 -3.79 -5.38 -10.54
C GLU A 103 -2.83 -5.48 -11.74
N GLN A 104 -2.90 -4.54 -12.67
CA GLN A 104 -1.98 -4.49 -13.83
C GLN A 104 -0.53 -4.33 -13.42
N LEU A 105 -0.26 -3.63 -12.31
CA LEU A 105 1.08 -3.41 -11.77
C LEU A 105 1.51 -4.47 -10.75
N GLY A 106 0.71 -5.53 -10.56
CA GLY A 106 1.02 -6.64 -9.65
C GLY A 106 0.66 -6.38 -8.18
N GLY A 107 -0.10 -5.33 -7.88
CA GLY A 107 -0.63 -5.05 -6.56
C GLY A 107 -1.99 -5.70 -6.33
N ARG A 108 -2.36 -5.90 -5.09
CA ARG A 108 -3.63 -6.51 -4.70
C ARG A 108 -4.63 -5.45 -4.24
N PRO A 109 -5.80 -5.27 -4.90
CA PRO A 109 -6.85 -4.41 -4.39
C PRO A 109 -7.52 -5.02 -3.15
N VAL A 110 -7.84 -4.17 -2.19
CA VAL A 110 -8.47 -4.55 -0.91
C VAL A 110 -9.52 -3.51 -0.52
N THR A 111 -10.69 -3.96 -0.09
CA THR A 111 -11.67 -3.11 0.58
C THR A 111 -11.67 -3.43 2.07
N ILE A 112 -11.48 -2.41 2.89
CA ILE A 112 -11.49 -2.51 4.35
C ILE A 112 -12.77 -1.85 4.85
N SER A 113 -13.61 -2.58 5.59
CA SER A 113 -14.82 -2.01 6.18
C SER A 113 -14.57 -1.52 7.59
N GLY A 114 -15.03 -0.30 7.89
CA GLY A 114 -14.93 0.26 9.25
C GLY A 114 -15.32 1.73 9.31
N ASP A 115 -15.97 2.13 10.41
CA ASP A 115 -16.38 3.53 10.63
C ASP A 115 -15.21 4.40 11.06
N ASP A 116 -14.29 3.87 11.87
CA ASP A 116 -13.00 4.51 12.21
C ASP A 116 -11.92 4.05 11.22
N VAL A 117 -11.57 4.94 10.29
CA VAL A 117 -10.58 4.67 9.23
C VAL A 117 -9.21 4.30 9.81
N VAL A 118 -8.74 5.02 10.82
CA VAL A 118 -7.41 4.79 11.42
C VAL A 118 -7.36 3.41 12.05
N ARG A 119 -8.36 3.09 12.85
CA ARG A 119 -8.47 1.78 13.52
C ARG A 119 -8.56 0.65 12.49
N ALA A 120 -9.45 0.78 11.50
CA ALA A 120 -9.65 -0.24 10.47
C ALA A 120 -8.35 -0.51 9.68
N VAL A 121 -7.61 0.55 9.33
CA VAL A 121 -6.33 0.46 8.63
C VAL A 121 -5.27 -0.21 9.51
N LEU A 122 -5.12 0.18 10.76
CA LEU A 122 -4.13 -0.39 11.66
C LEU A 122 -4.44 -1.85 12.02
N ASP A 123 -5.70 -2.19 12.24
CA ASP A 123 -6.14 -3.57 12.45
C ASP A 123 -5.87 -4.44 11.21
N HIS A 124 -6.08 -3.88 10.01
CA HIS A 124 -5.73 -4.55 8.76
C HIS A 124 -4.21 -4.71 8.62
N ALA A 125 -3.45 -3.66 8.92
CA ALA A 125 -2.00 -3.68 8.84
C ALA A 125 -1.40 -4.74 9.76
N HIS A 126 -1.83 -4.80 11.01
CA HIS A 126 -1.38 -5.81 11.98
C HIS A 126 -1.73 -7.22 11.54
N ARG A 127 -2.99 -7.47 11.09
CA ARG A 127 -3.42 -8.79 10.65
C ARG A 127 -2.70 -9.28 9.40
N ASN A 128 -2.22 -8.38 8.55
CA ASN A 128 -1.56 -8.71 7.29
C ASN A 128 -0.04 -8.45 7.30
N ASN A 129 0.53 -8.18 8.48
CA ASN A 129 1.95 -7.92 8.65
C ASN A 129 2.47 -6.80 7.74
N VAL A 130 1.67 -5.73 7.58
CA VAL A 130 2.05 -4.54 6.84
C VAL A 130 3.12 -3.79 7.62
N THR A 131 4.22 -3.45 6.97
CA THR A 131 5.34 -2.70 7.56
C THR A 131 5.40 -1.26 7.03
N GLN A 132 4.78 -1.00 5.87
CA GLN A 132 4.82 0.28 5.19
C GLN A 132 3.39 0.71 4.80
N ILE A 133 2.95 1.87 5.25
CA ILE A 133 1.67 2.48 4.84
C ILE A 133 1.96 3.73 4.01
N VAL A 134 1.35 3.83 2.83
CA VAL A 134 1.47 4.98 1.91
C VAL A 134 0.13 5.70 1.86
N ILE A 135 0.14 6.99 2.13
CA ILE A 135 -1.05 7.85 2.07
C ILE A 135 -0.80 9.10 1.24
N GLY A 136 -1.85 9.64 0.63
CA GLY A 136 -1.80 10.89 -0.10
C GLY A 136 -2.18 12.08 0.77
N LYS A 137 -1.50 13.21 0.58
CA LYS A 137 -1.94 14.50 1.12
C LYS A 137 -2.73 15.23 0.04
N THR A 138 -4.05 15.15 0.10
CA THR A 138 -4.93 15.90 -0.81
C THR A 138 -5.16 17.32 -0.35
N ARG A 139 -5.13 18.27 -1.29
CA ARG A 139 -5.57 19.66 -1.10
C ARG A 139 -7.02 19.77 -1.57
N GLY A 140 -7.97 19.67 -0.67
CA GLY A 140 -9.39 19.91 -0.97
C GLY A 140 -10.16 18.71 -1.51
N GLY A 141 -11.33 18.51 -0.97
CA GLY A 141 -12.29 17.44 -1.25
C GLY A 141 -12.99 17.03 0.03
N ARG A 142 -14.15 16.37 -0.06
CA ARG A 142 -14.90 15.88 1.12
C ARG A 142 -14.11 14.92 2.01
N PHE A 143 -13.00 14.36 1.49
CA PHE A 143 -12.02 13.59 2.24
C PHE A 143 -10.90 14.44 2.84
N ALA A 144 -10.76 15.72 2.48
CA ALA A 144 -9.72 16.60 3.01
C ALA A 144 -9.86 16.83 4.52
N GLU A 145 -11.05 16.76 5.06
CA GLU A 145 -11.28 16.83 6.51
C GLU A 145 -10.77 15.58 7.25
N TRP A 146 -10.65 14.43 6.56
CA TRP A 146 -10.23 13.16 7.14
C TRP A 146 -8.91 12.60 6.61
N THR A 147 -8.55 12.86 5.35
CA THR A 147 -7.31 12.36 4.71
C THR A 147 -6.17 13.36 4.74
N GLY A 148 -6.44 14.58 5.18
CA GLY A 148 -5.42 15.59 5.35
C GLY A 148 -4.54 15.34 6.57
N ARG A 149 -4.23 16.41 7.28
CA ARG A 149 -3.34 16.41 8.44
C ARG A 149 -3.82 15.49 9.59
N ALA A 150 -5.14 15.29 9.76
CA ALA A 150 -5.70 14.49 10.84
C ALA A 150 -5.43 13.00 10.70
N LEU A 151 -5.68 12.39 9.53
CA LEU A 151 -5.41 10.96 9.30
C LEU A 151 -3.93 10.63 9.42
N ALA A 152 -3.07 11.45 8.77
CA ALA A 152 -1.62 11.28 8.84
C ALA A 152 -1.12 11.37 10.30
N THR A 153 -1.56 12.38 11.04
CA THR A 153 -1.17 12.58 12.45
C THR A 153 -1.65 11.43 13.34
N GLU A 154 -2.89 10.97 13.15
CA GLU A 154 -3.44 9.87 13.93
C GLU A 154 -2.74 8.53 13.59
N LEU A 155 -2.45 8.26 12.31
CA LEU A 155 -1.66 7.09 11.91
C LEU A 155 -0.26 7.15 12.50
N LEU A 156 0.46 8.28 12.38
CA LEU A 156 1.80 8.44 12.96
C LEU A 156 1.81 8.25 14.47
N ARG A 157 0.76 8.70 15.15
CA ARG A 157 0.66 8.55 16.62
C ARG A 157 0.37 7.12 17.06
N LYS A 158 -0.42 6.37 16.28
CA LYS A 158 -0.93 5.04 16.65
C LYS A 158 -0.21 3.87 15.94
N ALA A 159 0.50 4.13 14.82
CA ALA A 159 1.20 3.12 14.06
C ALA A 159 2.51 2.70 14.76
N GLN A 160 2.41 1.72 15.65
CA GLN A 160 3.59 1.13 16.29
C GLN A 160 4.19 0.06 15.36
N GLY A 161 5.48 0.18 15.04
CA GLY A 161 6.20 -0.78 14.20
C GLY A 161 5.84 -0.74 12.71
N VAL A 162 5.11 0.29 12.25
CA VAL A 162 4.75 0.49 10.84
C VAL A 162 5.23 1.87 10.38
N ALA A 163 5.98 1.94 9.28
CA ALA A 163 6.37 3.20 8.68
C ALA A 163 5.21 3.83 7.90
N VAL A 164 5.04 5.16 8.00
CA VAL A 164 3.99 5.90 7.30
C VAL A 164 4.61 6.90 6.33
N HIS A 165 4.32 6.74 5.04
CA HIS A 165 4.79 7.60 3.95
C HIS A 165 3.68 8.53 3.49
N ILE A 166 3.95 9.82 3.46
CA ILE A 166 2.99 10.85 3.02
C ILE A 166 3.43 11.38 1.67
N VAL A 167 2.66 11.09 0.63
CA VAL A 167 2.89 11.57 -0.74
C VAL A 167 2.13 12.86 -0.96
N THR A 168 2.81 13.89 -1.48
CA THR A 168 2.21 15.17 -1.82
C THR A 168 2.12 15.36 -3.33
N GLU A 169 1.15 16.14 -3.79
CA GLU A 169 0.91 16.38 -5.22
C GLU A 169 2.07 17.14 -5.93
N GLY A 170 3.03 17.65 -5.16
CA GLY A 170 4.16 18.46 -5.67
C GLY A 170 5.43 17.67 -5.99
N ASP A 171 5.56 16.42 -5.58
CA ASP A 171 6.82 15.67 -5.73
C ASP A 171 7.12 15.22 -7.17
N LEU A 172 6.18 15.38 -8.11
CA LEU A 172 6.42 15.10 -9.53
C LEU A 172 7.14 16.24 -10.27
N TYR A 173 7.19 17.45 -9.71
CA TYR A 173 7.81 18.62 -10.37
C TYR A 173 9.23 18.91 -9.90
N LEU A 174 9.67 18.41 -8.74
CA LEU A 174 11.00 18.72 -8.22
C LEU A 174 12.12 17.85 -8.82
N SER A 175 11.80 16.74 -9.48
CA SER A 175 12.81 15.91 -10.14
C SER A 175 13.21 16.39 -11.55
N LEU A 176 12.52 17.41 -12.09
CA LEU A 176 12.78 17.95 -13.43
C LEU A 176 13.53 19.31 -13.45
N ILE A 177 13.79 19.91 -12.30
CA ILE A 177 14.42 21.25 -12.23
C ILE A 177 15.92 21.19 -11.87
N HIS A 178 16.52 20.01 -11.68
CA HIS A 178 17.94 19.91 -11.30
C HIS A 178 18.85 19.39 -12.42
N ILE A 179 18.49 19.58 -13.68
CA ILE A 179 19.41 19.38 -14.82
C ILE A 179 19.37 20.64 -15.68
N SER A 180 19.98 21.71 -15.21
CA SER A 180 20.47 22.83 -16.02
C SER A 180 21.30 23.76 -15.14
N GLU A 181 22.57 23.38 -14.95
CA GLU A 181 23.76 24.27 -14.96
C GLU A 181 25.02 23.41 -14.96
#